data_a92ca92457882dd22265f2090ef33bd5
#
_entry.id   a92ca92457882dd22265f2090ef33bd5
#
_cell.length_a   1.000
_cell.length_b   1.000
_cell.length_c   1.000
_cell.angle_alpha   90.00
_cell.angle_beta   90.00
_cell.angle_gamma   90.00
#
_symmetry.space_group_name_H-M   'P 1'
#
loop_
_entity.id
_entity.type
_entity.pdbx_description
1 polymer ?
#
loop_
_entity_poly.entity_id
_entity_poly.type
_entity_poly.pdbx_seq_one_letter_code
_entity_poly.pdbx_strand_id
1 'polypeptide(L)'
;MLRAAALGMFLYGGYSVAIGLIDFIFFEKLEWWANLWMILAGVVLSFGAIFTRISFPGGLALAIGGLLGLHAISLHNEIHLHGQLSQSLQLSRLAFAVLLVILGYYGWNPDETVPRNLPDQESETELPLSNNT
;
A
#
# COMPACT_ATOMS: atom_id res chain seq x y z
N MET A 1 13.15 -5.48 -0.03
CA MET A 1 12.44 -4.40 -0.75
C MET A 1 10.99 -4.28 -0.31
N LEU A 2 10.18 -5.34 -0.34
CA LEU A 2 8.76 -5.30 0.05
C LEU A 2 8.51 -4.74 1.46
N ARG A 3 9.32 -5.16 2.44
CA ARG A 3 9.21 -4.67 3.83
C ARG A 3 9.49 -3.18 3.96
N ALA A 4 10.45 -2.66 3.19
CA ALA A 4 10.78 -1.23 3.18
C ALA A 4 9.65 -0.42 2.52
N ALA A 5 9.09 -0.91 1.41
CA ALA A 5 7.94 -0.29 0.75
C ALA A 5 6.73 -0.26 1.67
N ALA A 6 6.37 -1.40 2.28
CA ALA A 6 5.23 -1.49 3.21
C ALA A 6 5.42 -0.58 4.44
N LEU A 7 6.63 -0.51 5.00
CA LEU A 7 6.93 0.40 6.11
C LEU A 7 6.79 1.87 5.69
N GLY A 8 7.34 2.24 4.52
CA GLY A 8 7.21 3.60 3.98
C GLY A 8 5.75 4.00 3.74
N MET A 9 4.95 3.11 3.14
CA MET A 9 3.52 3.33 2.92
C MET A 9 2.76 3.45 4.25
N PHE A 10 3.07 2.61 5.23
CA PHE A 10 2.45 2.65 6.54
C PHE A 10 2.77 3.94 7.31
N LEU A 11 4.04 4.36 7.30
CA LEU A 11 4.46 5.61 7.93
C LEU A 11 3.82 6.83 7.26
N TYR A 12 3.76 6.83 5.92
CA TYR A 12 3.14 7.93 5.17
C TYR A 12 1.63 7.99 5.40
N GLY A 13 0.94 6.83 5.41
CA GLY A 13 -0.48 6.75 5.75
C GLY A 13 -0.76 7.20 7.19
N GLY A 14 0.02 6.72 8.16
CA GLY A 14 -0.09 7.10 9.56
C GLY A 14 0.17 8.59 9.80
N TYR A 15 1.19 9.15 9.15
CA TYR A 15 1.46 10.58 9.18
C TYR A 15 0.28 11.41 8.64
N SER A 16 -0.31 10.99 7.53
CA SER A 16 -1.46 11.67 6.94
C SER A 16 -2.70 11.62 7.84
N VAL A 17 -2.96 10.49 8.50
CA VAL A 17 -4.03 10.35 9.49
C VAL A 17 -3.78 11.27 10.68
N ALA A 18 -2.55 11.29 11.21
CA ALA A 18 -2.18 12.12 12.35
C ALA A 18 -2.37 13.61 12.05
N ILE A 19 -1.90 14.08 10.89
CA ILE A 19 -2.08 15.48 10.47
C ILE A 19 -3.55 15.81 10.27
N GLY A 20 -4.34 14.94 9.62
CA GLY A 20 -5.77 15.14 9.44
C GLY A 20 -6.52 15.24 10.76
N LEU A 21 -6.18 14.41 11.75
CA LEU A 21 -6.77 14.46 13.08
C LEU A 21 -6.36 15.72 13.85
N ILE A 22 -5.10 16.11 13.79
CA ILE A 22 -4.60 17.30 14.47
C ILE A 22 -5.27 18.56 13.91
N ASP A 23 -5.37 18.67 12.58
CA ASP A 23 -6.03 19.81 11.94
C ASP A 23 -7.53 19.84 12.28
N PHE A 24 -8.18 18.68 12.27
CA PHE A 24 -9.59 18.56 12.60
C PHE A 24 -9.92 18.97 14.05
N ILE A 25 -9.03 18.66 15.00
CA ILE A 25 -9.28 18.91 16.43
C ILE A 25 -8.80 20.30 16.86
N PHE A 26 -7.66 20.77 16.35
CA PHE A 26 -6.97 21.94 16.91
C PHE A 26 -6.96 23.16 16.00
N PHE A 27 -6.94 22.99 14.69
CA PHE A 27 -6.68 24.10 13.79
C PHE A 27 -7.85 24.51 12.93
N GLU A 28 -8.74 23.60 12.56
CA GLU A 28 -9.89 23.83 11.69
C GLU A 28 -9.56 24.66 10.42
N LYS A 29 -8.32 24.55 9.94
CA LYS A 29 -7.82 25.29 8.78
C LYS A 29 -8.35 24.77 7.46
N LEU A 30 -8.62 23.47 7.44
CA LEU A 30 -9.16 22.77 6.27
C LEU A 30 -10.66 22.56 6.42
N GLU A 31 -11.33 22.47 5.29
CA GLU A 31 -12.74 22.08 5.29
C GLU A 31 -12.90 20.69 5.92
N TRP A 32 -13.92 20.51 6.77
CA TRP A 32 -14.15 19.27 7.53
C TRP A 32 -14.17 18.01 6.63
N TRP A 33 -14.72 18.10 5.43
CA TRP A 33 -14.75 17.01 4.46
C TRP A 33 -13.36 16.68 3.90
N ALA A 34 -12.50 17.69 3.70
CA ALA A 34 -11.12 17.49 3.24
C ALA A 34 -10.29 16.75 4.27
N ASN A 35 -10.46 17.08 5.55
CA ASN A 35 -9.84 16.36 6.67
C ASN A 35 -10.33 14.92 6.75
N LEU A 36 -11.64 14.70 6.57
CA LEU A 36 -12.22 13.37 6.56
C LEU A 36 -11.64 12.50 5.44
N TRP A 37 -11.55 13.07 4.23
CA TRP A 37 -10.94 12.36 3.08
C TRP A 37 -9.45 12.09 3.28
N MET A 38 -8.72 13.00 3.90
CA MET A 38 -7.30 12.81 4.19
C MET A 38 -7.09 11.66 5.19
N ILE A 39 -7.90 11.60 6.23
CA ILE A 39 -7.90 10.49 7.20
C ILE A 39 -8.26 9.18 6.51
N LEU A 40 -9.34 9.18 5.72
CA LEU A 40 -9.80 7.98 5.01
C LEU A 40 -8.73 7.45 4.04
N ALA A 41 -8.14 8.31 3.23
CA ALA A 41 -7.09 7.92 2.28
C ALA A 41 -5.83 7.42 3.02
N GLY A 42 -5.45 8.03 4.15
CA GLY A 42 -4.36 7.56 5.00
C GLY A 42 -4.63 6.19 5.61
N VAL A 43 -5.85 5.92 6.06
CA VAL A 43 -6.28 4.61 6.57
C VAL A 43 -6.23 3.56 5.45
N VAL A 44 -6.78 3.88 4.27
CA VAL A 44 -6.74 2.98 3.10
C VAL A 44 -5.30 2.63 2.73
N LEU A 45 -4.40 3.62 2.72
CA LEU A 45 -2.99 3.40 2.46
C LEU A 45 -2.34 2.49 3.51
N SER A 46 -2.65 2.70 4.79
CA SER A 46 -2.12 1.88 5.89
C SER A 46 -2.56 0.42 5.78
N PHE A 47 -3.83 0.17 5.46
CA PHE A 47 -4.32 -1.18 5.18
C PHE A 47 -3.68 -1.77 3.93
N GLY A 48 -3.53 -0.99 2.86
CA GLY A 48 -2.82 -1.39 1.65
C GLY A 48 -1.38 -1.80 1.95
N ALA A 49 -0.69 -1.07 2.82
CA ALA A 49 0.66 -1.39 3.27
C ALA A 49 0.74 -2.73 4.02
N ILE A 50 -0.22 -2.99 4.92
CA ILE A 50 -0.32 -4.27 5.65
C ILE A 50 -0.56 -5.42 4.67
N PHE A 51 -1.53 -5.28 3.76
CA PHE A 51 -1.86 -6.30 2.78
C PHE A 51 -0.73 -6.56 1.78
N THR A 52 -0.01 -5.51 1.39
CA THR A 52 1.19 -5.65 0.58
C THR A 52 2.27 -6.43 1.33
N ARG A 53 2.45 -6.18 2.63
CA ARG A 53 3.44 -6.89 3.44
C ARG A 53 3.17 -8.39 3.56
N ILE A 54 1.91 -8.79 3.66
CA ILE A 54 1.50 -10.20 3.73
C ILE A 54 1.30 -10.82 2.35
N SER A 55 1.70 -10.12 1.29
CA SER A 55 1.56 -10.54 -0.12
C SER A 55 0.12 -10.89 -0.51
N PHE A 56 -0.85 -10.23 0.11
CA PHE A 56 -2.26 -10.43 -0.21
C PHE A 56 -2.58 -9.85 -1.59
N PRO A 57 -3.25 -10.61 -2.48
CA PRO A 57 -3.63 -10.12 -3.79
C PRO A 57 -4.53 -8.88 -3.66
N GLY A 58 -4.17 -7.80 -4.35
CA GLY A 58 -4.88 -6.52 -4.26
C GLY A 58 -4.33 -5.53 -3.23
N GLY A 59 -3.43 -5.94 -2.32
CA GLY A 59 -2.81 -5.03 -1.35
C GLY A 59 -2.09 -3.85 -2.00
N LEU A 60 -1.35 -4.12 -3.07
CA LEU A 60 -0.67 -3.06 -3.83
C LEU A 60 -1.66 -2.13 -4.53
N ALA A 61 -2.74 -2.65 -5.10
CA ALA A 61 -3.79 -1.84 -5.73
C ALA A 61 -4.46 -0.91 -4.70
N LEU A 62 -4.75 -1.43 -3.50
CA LEU A 62 -5.29 -0.64 -2.40
C LEU A 62 -4.31 0.46 -1.94
N ALA A 63 -3.03 0.15 -1.87
CA ALA A 63 -1.98 1.11 -1.54
C ALA A 63 -1.87 2.23 -2.60
N ILE A 64 -1.92 1.88 -3.89
CA ILE A 64 -1.94 2.85 -4.99
C ILE A 64 -3.18 3.75 -4.88
N GLY A 65 -4.36 3.19 -4.63
CA GLY A 65 -5.57 3.96 -4.41
C GLY A 65 -5.45 4.95 -3.26
N GLY A 66 -4.88 4.52 -2.13
CA GLY A 66 -4.60 5.39 -0.98
C GLY A 66 -3.60 6.51 -1.31
N LEU A 67 -2.52 6.20 -2.01
CA LEU A 67 -1.51 7.19 -2.45
C LEU A 67 -2.11 8.23 -3.39
N LEU A 68 -2.91 7.80 -4.38
CA LEU A 68 -3.61 8.70 -5.30
C LEU A 68 -4.63 9.58 -4.56
N GLY A 69 -5.38 9.00 -3.62
CA GLY A 69 -6.31 9.75 -2.77
C GLY A 69 -5.61 10.83 -1.95
N LEU A 70 -4.49 10.49 -1.29
CA LEU A 70 -3.69 11.45 -0.55
C LEU A 70 -3.09 12.53 -1.45
N HIS A 71 -2.64 12.16 -2.66
CA HIS A 71 -2.11 13.13 -3.60
C HIS A 71 -3.20 14.11 -4.07
N ALA A 72 -4.38 13.62 -4.42
CA ALA A 72 -5.51 14.45 -4.86
C ALA A 72 -5.97 15.43 -3.76
N ILE A 73 -6.13 14.94 -2.52
CA ILE A 73 -6.55 15.80 -1.42
C ILE A 73 -5.45 16.80 -1.04
N SER A 74 -4.18 16.42 -1.16
CA SER A 74 -3.05 17.32 -0.93
C SER A 74 -3.04 18.48 -1.93
N LEU A 75 -3.32 18.22 -3.20
CA LEU A 75 -3.47 19.26 -4.24
C LEU A 75 -4.61 20.22 -3.88
N HIS A 76 -5.75 19.67 -3.50
CA HIS A 76 -6.91 20.47 -3.10
C HIS A 76 -6.60 21.39 -1.91
N ASN A 77 -6.02 20.80 -0.86
CA ASN A 77 -5.67 21.52 0.37
C ASN A 77 -4.65 22.62 0.14
N GLU A 78 -3.65 22.40 -0.73
CA GLU A 78 -2.64 23.39 -1.04
C GLU A 78 -3.20 24.59 -1.80
N ILE A 79 -4.08 24.35 -2.76
CA ILE A 79 -4.78 25.41 -3.47
C ILE A 79 -5.67 26.22 -2.51
N HIS A 80 -6.37 25.53 -1.61
CA HIS A 80 -7.26 26.15 -0.64
C HIS A 80 -6.52 27.03 0.37
N LEU A 81 -5.37 26.54 0.90
CA LEU A 81 -4.59 27.23 1.94
C LEU A 81 -3.69 28.34 1.41
N HIS A 82 -3.11 28.18 0.23
CA HIS A 82 -2.08 29.07 -0.31
C HIS A 82 -2.47 29.77 -1.60
N GLY A 83 -3.59 29.38 -2.21
CA GLY A 83 -4.05 29.93 -3.50
C GLY A 83 -3.14 29.59 -4.69
N GLN A 84 -2.02 28.90 -4.46
CA GLN A 84 -1.04 28.50 -5.47
C GLN A 84 -0.52 27.10 -5.19
N LEU A 85 -0.22 26.36 -6.26
CA LEU A 85 0.43 25.06 -6.16
C LEU A 85 1.95 25.25 -6.09
N SER A 86 2.57 24.71 -5.06
CA SER A 86 4.03 24.56 -5.00
C SER A 86 4.44 23.34 -5.83
N GLN A 87 4.84 23.58 -7.08
CA GLN A 87 5.22 22.51 -8.02
C GLN A 87 6.31 21.61 -7.48
N SER A 88 7.30 22.19 -6.79
CA SER A 88 8.42 21.46 -6.21
C SER A 88 7.96 20.48 -5.11
N LEU A 89 7.06 20.90 -4.23
CA LEU A 89 6.51 20.08 -3.15
C LEU A 89 5.64 18.94 -3.70
N GLN A 90 4.79 19.25 -4.68
CA GLN A 90 3.91 18.25 -5.30
C GLN A 90 4.70 17.22 -6.10
N LEU A 91 5.72 17.66 -6.85
CA LEU A 91 6.60 16.76 -7.58
C LEU A 91 7.37 15.83 -6.64
N SER A 92 7.86 16.34 -5.51
CA SER A 92 8.53 15.55 -4.48
C SER A 92 7.61 14.46 -3.89
N ARG A 93 6.36 14.81 -3.57
CA ARG A 93 5.35 13.85 -3.07
C ARG A 93 5.01 12.79 -4.12
N LEU A 94 4.83 13.22 -5.37
CA LEU A 94 4.56 12.29 -6.47
C LEU A 94 5.73 11.35 -6.69
N ALA A 95 6.96 11.86 -6.73
CA ALA A 95 8.18 11.04 -6.86
C ALA A 95 8.30 10.03 -5.72
N PHE A 96 7.99 10.43 -4.47
CA PHE A 96 7.97 9.53 -3.32
C PHE A 96 6.90 8.44 -3.45
N ALA A 97 5.68 8.80 -3.88
CA ALA A 97 4.61 7.84 -4.11
C ALA A 97 4.98 6.83 -5.20
N VAL A 98 5.54 7.29 -6.33
CA VAL A 98 6.02 6.43 -7.43
C VAL A 98 7.12 5.50 -6.94
N LEU A 99 8.08 6.00 -6.16
CA LEU A 99 9.15 5.18 -5.57
C LEU A 99 8.58 4.06 -4.70
N LEU A 100 7.60 4.35 -3.84
CA LEU A 100 6.96 3.35 -2.99
C LEU A 100 6.22 2.28 -3.81
N VAL A 101 5.55 2.67 -4.89
CA VAL A 101 4.86 1.73 -5.79
C VAL A 101 5.86 0.83 -6.50
N ILE A 102 6.96 1.40 -7.02
CA ILE A 102 8.02 0.64 -7.68
C ILE A 102 8.65 -0.37 -6.72
N LEU A 103 9.00 0.07 -5.51
CA LEU A 103 9.55 -0.81 -4.48
C LEU A 103 8.56 -1.91 -4.08
N GLY A 104 7.27 -1.59 -3.99
CA GLY A 104 6.22 -2.57 -3.72
C GLY A 104 6.08 -3.58 -4.84
N TYR A 105 6.07 -3.13 -6.08
CA TYR A 105 5.93 -3.98 -7.27
C TYR A 105 7.13 -4.93 -7.44
N TYR A 106 8.35 -4.42 -7.38
CA TYR A 106 9.56 -5.26 -7.50
C TYR A 106 9.83 -6.12 -6.28
N GLY A 107 9.30 -5.73 -5.11
CA GLY A 107 9.41 -6.52 -3.90
C GLY A 107 8.38 -7.65 -3.80
N TRP A 108 7.35 -7.63 -4.65
CA TRP A 108 6.32 -8.67 -4.65
C TRP A 108 6.84 -9.89 -5.41
N ASN A 109 7.07 -10.98 -4.68
CA ASN A 109 7.42 -12.29 -5.23
C ASN A 109 6.25 -13.25 -4.96
N PRO A 110 5.36 -13.50 -5.93
CA PRO A 110 4.23 -14.42 -5.75
C PRO A 110 4.67 -15.87 -5.50
N ASP A 111 5.90 -16.22 -5.89
CA ASP A 111 6.45 -17.58 -5.78
C ASP A 111 6.79 -18.01 -4.33
N GLU A 112 6.93 -17.06 -3.40
CA GLU A 112 7.19 -17.38 -1.98
C GLU A 112 5.92 -17.80 -1.21
N THR A 113 4.73 -17.63 -1.79
CA THR A 113 3.47 -17.98 -1.14
C THR A 113 3.01 -19.42 -1.40
N VAL A 114 3.67 -20.13 -2.30
CA VAL A 114 3.42 -21.56 -2.55
C VAL A 114 4.33 -22.36 -1.62
N PRO A 115 3.78 -23.10 -0.64
CA PRO A 115 4.60 -24.00 0.16
C PRO A 115 5.26 -25.03 -0.76
N ARG A 116 6.58 -25.01 -0.86
CA ARG A 116 7.38 -25.91 -1.70
C ARG A 116 7.40 -27.36 -1.19
N ASN A 117 6.53 -27.70 -0.26
CA ASN A 117 6.48 -29.00 0.39
C ASN A 117 5.18 -29.74 0.06
N LEU A 118 4.89 -29.91 -1.23
CA LEU A 118 4.10 -31.06 -1.62
C LEU A 118 5.12 -32.21 -1.78
N PRO A 119 5.12 -33.23 -0.92
CA PRO A 119 5.89 -34.42 -1.19
C PRO A 119 5.39 -35.01 -2.50
N ASP A 120 6.35 -35.36 -3.36
CA ASP A 120 6.08 -36.04 -4.62
C ASP A 120 5.21 -37.26 -4.37
N GLN A 121 3.90 -37.12 -4.61
CA GLN A 121 2.96 -38.24 -4.56
C GLN A 121 3.04 -39.10 -5.82
N GLU A 122 4.12 -38.98 -6.58
CA GLU A 122 4.28 -39.76 -7.82
C GLU A 122 4.98 -41.13 -7.63
N SER A 123 5.30 -41.55 -6.40
CA SER A 123 6.00 -42.84 -6.19
C SER A 123 5.13 -43.98 -5.69
N GLU A 124 3.82 -43.83 -5.58
CA GLU A 124 2.96 -44.92 -5.07
C GLU A 124 2.08 -45.61 -6.12
N THR A 125 2.31 -45.44 -7.43
CA THR A 125 1.53 -46.13 -8.44
C THR A 125 2.28 -47.29 -9.14
N GLU A 126 3.45 -47.70 -8.61
CA GLU A 126 4.06 -48.96 -9.05
C GLU A 126 3.75 -50.06 -8.04
N LEU A 127 2.50 -50.55 -8.10
CA LEU A 127 2.16 -51.88 -7.57
C LEU A 127 2.88 -52.95 -8.42
N PRO A 128 3.76 -53.74 -7.84
CA PRO A 128 4.34 -54.86 -8.57
C PRO A 128 3.22 -55.89 -8.89
N LEU A 129 2.96 -56.05 -10.17
CA LEU A 129 2.13 -57.15 -10.66
C LEU A 129 2.79 -58.46 -10.18
N SER A 130 2.21 -59.06 -9.14
CA SER A 130 2.52 -60.39 -8.71
C SER A 130 2.24 -61.38 -9.84
N ASN A 131 3.30 -61.85 -10.46
CA ASN A 131 3.28 -62.98 -11.37
C ASN A 131 3.16 -64.26 -10.53
N ASN A 132 1.95 -64.77 -10.33
CA ASN A 132 1.72 -66.10 -9.88
C ASN A 132 1.27 -66.95 -11.05
N THR A 133 2.16 -67.70 -11.60
CA THR A 133 1.93 -68.96 -12.30
C THR A 133 1.93 -70.11 -11.32
#